data_18ccb4bf52afb47f97f86598e88a5d2f
#
_entry.id   18ccb4bf52afb47f97f86598e88a5d2f
#
_cell.length_a   1.000
_cell.length_b   1.000
_cell.length_c   1.000
_cell.angle_alpha   90.00
_cell.angle_beta   90.00
_cell.angle_gamma   90.00
#
_symmetry.space_group_name_H-M   'P 1'
#
loop_
_entity.id
_entity.type
_entity.pdbx_description
1 polymer ?
#
loop_
_entity_poly.entity_id
_entity_poly.type
_entity_poly.pdbx_seq_one_letter_code
_entity_poly.pdbx_strand_id
1 'polypeptide(L)'
;MKSCEINPLVQPLIDRKGYSGLMLIPRKIYYEWVRYVIPESDYLNEKEAEVFLLPQFDSVEKSEEFCELFFDLFFQYKLKKCSDDPAFWPVNRNYEMFHQWFEVRITAIVSTLM
;
A
#
# COMPACT_ATOMS: atom_id res chain seq x y z
N MET A 1 -7.84 19.44 27.53
CA MET A 1 -7.85 19.92 27.17
C MET A 1 -8.31 20.38 26.72
N LYS A 2 -8.44 20.67 26.34
CA LYS A 2 -8.77 21.02 25.70
C LYS A 2 -8.35 21.57 25.06
N SER A 3 -8.21 21.53 24.84
CA SER A 3 -7.91 21.94 24.25
C SER A 3 -7.72 22.34 23.48
N CYS A 4 -7.74 21.98 23.46
CA CYS A 4 -7.32 22.38 22.56
C CYS A 4 -7.78 23.21 21.86
N GLU A 5 -7.60 24.13 22.01
CA GLU A 5 -8.03 24.77 21.17
C GLU A 5 -7.58 24.67 20.02
N ILE A 6 -8.35 24.27 19.31
CA ILE A 6 -8.00 23.73 18.04
C ILE A 6 -8.10 24.79 17.01
N ASN A 7 -7.04 24.96 16.24
CA ASN A 7 -7.04 25.86 15.10
C ASN A 7 -8.12 25.39 14.13
N PRO A 8 -9.01 26.27 13.67
CA PRO A 8 -10.08 25.87 12.76
C PRO A 8 -9.60 25.19 11.48
N LEU A 9 -8.40 25.49 11.02
CA LEU A 9 -7.86 24.83 9.84
C LEU A 9 -7.48 23.39 10.12
N VAL A 10 -7.21 23.05 11.36
CA VAL A 10 -6.82 21.70 11.75
C VAL A 10 -8.01 20.89 12.23
N GLN A 11 -9.05 21.58 12.68
CA GLN A 11 -10.20 20.93 13.27
C GLN A 11 -10.79 19.83 12.38
N PRO A 12 -11.00 20.04 11.06
CA PRO A 12 -11.55 18.99 10.23
C PRO A 12 -10.69 17.73 10.17
N LEU A 13 -9.36 17.89 10.30
CA LEU A 13 -8.48 16.74 10.32
C LEU A 13 -8.57 15.98 11.63
N ILE A 14 -8.72 16.71 12.72
CA ILE A 14 -8.81 16.12 14.04
C ILE A 14 -10.13 15.40 14.24
N ASP A 15 -11.21 15.98 13.72
CA ASP A 15 -12.54 15.38 13.86
C ASP A 15 -12.72 14.20 12.93
N ARG A 16 -11.84 14.05 11.97
CA ARG A 16 -11.90 12.97 11.02
C ARG A 16 -11.44 11.69 11.71
N LYS A 17 -12.06 10.59 11.38
CA LYS A 17 -11.53 9.31 11.81
C LYS A 17 -10.12 9.15 11.27
N GLY A 18 -9.26 8.56 12.07
CA GLY A 18 -7.90 8.31 11.62
C GLY A 18 -7.85 7.24 10.54
N TYR A 19 -6.65 6.93 10.13
CA TYR A 19 -6.41 5.92 9.10
C TYR A 19 -5.41 4.90 9.62
N SER A 20 -5.53 3.70 9.11
CA SER A 20 -4.44 2.74 9.14
C SER A 20 -3.67 2.86 7.83
N GLY A 21 -2.47 2.34 7.79
CA GLY A 21 -1.62 2.46 6.60
C GLY A 21 -1.06 1.12 6.18
N LEU A 22 -0.96 0.95 4.89
CA LEU A 22 -0.28 -0.19 4.28
C LEU A 22 0.79 0.36 3.36
N MET A 23 2.04 0.00 3.62
CA MET A 23 3.15 0.41 2.77
C MET A 23 3.63 -0.80 1.99
N LEU A 24 3.73 -0.66 0.69
CA LEU A 24 4.30 -1.66 -0.20
C LEU A 24 5.63 -1.17 -0.72
N ILE A 25 6.67 -1.97 -0.49
CA ILE A 25 8.00 -1.68 -0.99
C ILE A 25 8.33 -2.79 -1.99
N PRO A 26 8.43 -2.47 -3.28
CA PRO A 26 8.68 -3.52 -4.28
C PRO A 26 9.98 -4.24 -4.02
N ARG A 27 9.96 -5.55 -4.19
CA ARG A 27 11.14 -6.39 -4.12
C ARG A 27 11.66 -6.64 -5.52
N LYS A 28 12.82 -7.25 -5.59
CA LYS A 28 13.49 -7.50 -6.86
C LYS A 28 12.61 -8.20 -7.88
N ILE A 29 11.81 -9.16 -7.42
CA ILE A 29 10.97 -9.95 -8.34
C ILE A 29 9.94 -9.07 -9.05
N TYR A 30 9.40 -8.05 -8.36
CA TYR A 30 8.48 -7.12 -9.01
C TYR A 30 9.20 -6.36 -10.12
N TYR A 31 10.40 -5.86 -9.86
CA TYR A 31 11.15 -5.11 -10.86
C TYR A 31 11.57 -5.97 -12.04
N GLU A 32 11.86 -7.23 -11.78
CA GLU A 32 12.17 -8.17 -12.87
C GLU A 32 10.95 -8.35 -13.76
N TRP A 33 9.78 -8.45 -13.17
CA TRP A 33 8.54 -8.55 -13.92
C TRP A 33 8.28 -7.26 -14.72
N VAL A 34 8.48 -6.09 -14.11
CA VAL A 34 8.31 -4.82 -14.80
C VAL A 34 9.20 -4.78 -16.02
N ARG A 35 10.44 -5.24 -15.90
CA ARG A 35 11.38 -5.24 -17.00
C ARG A 35 10.98 -6.21 -18.09
N TYR A 36 10.35 -7.30 -17.73
CA TYR A 36 9.81 -8.22 -18.71
C TYR A 36 8.69 -7.57 -19.53
N VAL A 37 7.83 -6.81 -18.86
CA VAL A 37 6.70 -6.14 -19.52
C VAL A 37 7.14 -4.89 -20.26
N ILE A 38 8.06 -4.14 -19.68
CA ILE A 38 8.57 -2.88 -20.24
C ILE A 38 10.09 -2.96 -20.27
N PRO A 39 10.67 -3.56 -21.32
CA PRO A 39 12.13 -3.83 -21.33
C PRO A 39 13.01 -2.60 -21.18
N GLU A 40 12.55 -1.42 -21.64
CA GLU A 40 13.34 -0.21 -21.53
C GLU A 40 13.11 0.55 -20.24
N SER A 41 12.43 -0.08 -19.27
CA SER A 41 12.13 0.57 -18.00
C SER A 41 13.37 0.72 -17.13
N ASP A 42 13.46 1.85 -16.43
CA ASP A 42 14.51 2.11 -15.44
C ASP A 42 14.08 1.73 -14.03
N TYR A 43 12.96 1.04 -13.89
CA TYR A 43 12.41 0.74 -12.57
C TYR A 43 13.36 -0.04 -11.67
N LEU A 44 14.33 -0.74 -12.24
CA LEU A 44 15.28 -1.48 -11.42
C LEU A 44 16.10 -0.57 -10.51
N ASN A 45 16.17 0.71 -10.84
CA ASN A 45 16.91 1.68 -10.06
C ASN A 45 16.02 2.48 -9.11
N GLU A 46 14.73 2.25 -9.17
CA GLU A 46 13.79 2.98 -8.33
C GLU A 46 13.37 2.10 -7.17
N LYS A 47 13.48 2.65 -5.96
CA LYS A 47 13.02 1.96 -4.76
C LYS A 47 11.90 2.77 -4.17
N GLU A 48 10.77 2.73 -4.85
CA GLU A 48 9.66 3.59 -4.50
C GLU A 48 8.66 2.83 -3.67
N ALA A 49 8.58 3.20 -2.41
CA ALA A 49 7.54 2.68 -1.54
C ALA A 49 6.24 3.42 -1.82
N GLU A 50 5.14 2.70 -1.74
CA GLU A 50 3.83 3.30 -1.91
C GLU A 50 3.01 3.04 -0.67
N VAL A 51 2.31 4.08 -0.18
CA VAL A 51 1.50 3.98 1.03
C VAL A 51 0.03 4.08 0.63
N PHE A 52 -0.76 3.15 1.14
CA PHE A 52 -2.21 3.17 0.97
C PHE A 52 -2.86 3.50 2.31
N LEU A 53 -3.79 4.44 2.30
CA LEU A 53 -4.55 4.74 3.49
C LEU A 53 -5.72 3.78 3.56
N LEU A 54 -5.87 3.14 4.70
CA LEU A 54 -6.92 2.17 4.95
C LEU A 54 -7.86 2.73 6.00
N PRO A 55 -9.09 2.20 6.10
CA PRO A 55 -9.93 2.54 7.24
C PRO A 55 -9.19 2.26 8.53
N GLN A 56 -9.44 3.06 9.55
CA GLN A 56 -8.76 2.86 10.82
C GLN A 56 -9.23 1.56 11.46
N PHE A 57 -8.26 0.76 11.87
CA PHE A 57 -8.50 -0.48 12.58
C PHE A 57 -8.07 -0.33 14.03
N ASP A 58 -8.65 -1.15 14.90
CA ASP A 58 -8.37 -1.08 16.33
C ASP A 58 -6.97 -1.57 16.67
N SER A 59 -6.40 -2.39 15.82
CA SER A 59 -5.09 -3.00 16.11
C SER A 59 -4.39 -3.34 14.81
N VAL A 60 -3.09 -3.60 14.93
CA VAL A 60 -2.31 -4.05 13.77
C VAL A 60 -2.82 -5.40 13.27
N GLU A 61 -3.24 -6.27 14.19
CA GLU A 61 -3.77 -7.58 13.81
C GLU A 61 -4.98 -7.45 12.89
N LYS A 62 -5.87 -6.51 13.19
CA LYS A 62 -7.03 -6.29 12.34
C LYS A 62 -6.63 -5.77 10.97
N SER A 63 -5.62 -4.91 10.92
CA SER A 63 -5.09 -4.41 9.66
C SER A 63 -4.48 -5.54 8.85
N GLU A 64 -3.79 -6.45 9.52
CA GLU A 64 -3.17 -7.60 8.84
C GLU A 64 -4.23 -8.54 8.27
N GLU A 65 -5.30 -8.79 9.04
CA GLU A 65 -6.40 -9.60 8.55
C GLU A 65 -7.03 -8.99 7.31
N PHE A 66 -7.21 -7.68 7.31
CA PHE A 66 -7.74 -6.96 6.15
C PHE A 66 -6.81 -7.13 4.97
N CYS A 67 -5.51 -6.97 5.18
CA CYS A 67 -4.53 -7.09 4.12
C CYS A 67 -4.54 -8.49 3.52
N GLU A 68 -4.59 -9.51 4.36
CA GLU A 68 -4.62 -10.89 3.85
C GLU A 68 -5.89 -11.16 3.05
N LEU A 69 -7.00 -10.61 3.48
CA LEU A 69 -8.27 -10.84 2.80
C LEU A 69 -8.33 -10.10 1.45
N PHE A 70 -7.72 -8.92 1.37
CA PHE A 70 -7.83 -8.06 0.20
C PHE A 70 -6.51 -7.83 -0.53
N PHE A 71 -5.48 -8.65 -0.26
CA PHE A 71 -4.16 -8.42 -0.85
C PHE A 71 -4.20 -8.30 -2.37
N ASP A 72 -5.09 -9.03 -3.02
CA ASP A 72 -5.09 -9.05 -4.48
C ASP A 72 -5.52 -7.72 -5.09
N LEU A 73 -6.29 -6.92 -4.37
CA LEU A 73 -6.61 -5.57 -4.84
C LEU A 73 -5.35 -4.72 -4.94
N PHE A 74 -4.49 -4.82 -3.93
CA PHE A 74 -3.23 -4.07 -3.94
C PHE A 74 -2.27 -4.63 -4.98
N PHE A 75 -2.25 -5.95 -5.10
CA PHE A 75 -1.40 -6.60 -6.09
C PHE A 75 -1.78 -6.13 -7.49
N GLN A 76 -3.07 -6.20 -7.83
CA GLN A 76 -3.55 -5.77 -9.13
C GLN A 76 -3.28 -4.30 -9.38
N TYR A 77 -3.43 -3.47 -8.36
CA TYR A 77 -3.14 -2.06 -8.49
C TYR A 77 -1.69 -1.83 -8.94
N LYS A 78 -0.76 -2.55 -8.33
CA LYS A 78 0.65 -2.43 -8.68
C LYS A 78 0.95 -2.99 -10.06
N LEU A 79 0.25 -4.06 -10.45
CA LEU A 79 0.44 -4.64 -11.79
C LEU A 79 -0.11 -3.71 -12.86
N LYS A 80 -1.24 -3.09 -12.61
CA LYS A 80 -1.86 -2.18 -13.59
C LYS A 80 -1.01 -0.98 -13.90
N LYS A 81 -0.11 -0.61 -13.02
CA LYS A 81 0.79 0.51 -13.29
C LYS A 81 1.69 0.23 -14.49
N CYS A 82 1.92 -1.04 -14.81
CA CYS A 82 2.82 -1.42 -15.89
C CYS A 82 2.08 -2.07 -17.06
N SER A 83 0.95 -2.71 -16.82
CA SER A 83 0.18 -3.33 -17.89
C SER A 83 -1.27 -3.47 -17.47
N ASP A 84 -2.16 -2.98 -18.32
CA ASP A 84 -3.60 -3.18 -18.12
C ASP A 84 -4.07 -4.55 -18.59
N ASP A 85 -3.20 -5.31 -19.25
CA ASP A 85 -3.57 -6.60 -19.80
C ASP A 85 -3.26 -7.72 -18.80
N PRO A 86 -4.29 -8.34 -18.21
CA PRO A 86 -4.07 -9.41 -17.24
C PRO A 86 -3.31 -10.61 -17.79
N ALA A 87 -3.21 -10.73 -19.12
CA ALA A 87 -2.45 -11.83 -19.71
C ALA A 87 -0.98 -11.76 -19.35
N PHE A 88 -0.47 -10.57 -19.00
CA PHE A 88 0.92 -10.39 -18.59
C PHE A 88 1.13 -10.48 -17.10
N TRP A 89 0.06 -10.67 -16.32
CA TRP A 89 0.15 -10.71 -14.88
C TRP A 89 0.50 -12.12 -14.40
N PRO A 90 1.13 -12.25 -13.23
CA PRO A 90 1.37 -13.57 -12.68
C PRO A 90 0.03 -14.25 -12.38
N VAL A 91 -0.05 -15.55 -12.69
CA VAL A 91 -1.25 -16.33 -12.46
C VAL A 91 -1.21 -16.94 -11.06
N ASN A 92 -2.38 -17.33 -10.56
CA ASN A 92 -2.50 -18.02 -9.27
C ASN A 92 -1.88 -17.20 -8.14
N ARG A 93 -2.13 -15.90 -8.15
CA ARG A 93 -1.61 -15.03 -7.10
C ARG A 93 -2.21 -15.42 -5.76
N ASN A 94 -1.37 -15.45 -4.75
CA ASN A 94 -1.79 -15.73 -3.39
C ASN A 94 -1.05 -14.80 -2.44
N TYR A 95 -1.40 -14.86 -1.16
CA TYR A 95 -0.84 -13.96 -0.18
C TYR A 95 0.67 -14.17 0.00
N GLU A 96 1.12 -15.41 -0.11
CA GLU A 96 2.55 -15.69 -0.04
C GLU A 96 3.30 -15.03 -1.19
N MET A 97 2.78 -15.15 -2.41
CA MET A 97 3.38 -14.49 -3.57
C MET A 97 3.41 -12.98 -3.38
N PHE A 98 2.35 -12.42 -2.82
CA PHE A 98 2.30 -10.99 -2.56
C PHE A 98 3.48 -10.55 -1.69
N HIS A 99 3.81 -11.34 -0.66
CA HIS A 99 4.95 -11.04 0.19
C HIS A 99 6.30 -11.31 -0.47
N GLN A 100 6.33 -12.15 -1.47
CA GLN A 100 7.54 -12.37 -2.26
C GLN A 100 7.82 -11.19 -3.20
N TRP A 101 6.76 -10.54 -3.66
CA TRP A 101 6.88 -9.43 -4.61
C TRP A 101 7.04 -8.08 -3.93
N PHE A 102 6.54 -7.96 -2.70
CA PHE A 102 6.57 -6.69 -1.96
C PHE A 102 6.93 -6.94 -0.51
N GLU A 103 7.73 -6.03 0.03
CA GLU A 103 7.82 -5.92 1.47
C GLU A 103 6.59 -5.16 1.93
N VAL A 104 5.85 -5.72 2.88
CA VAL A 104 4.59 -5.15 3.34
C VAL A 104 4.77 -4.67 4.75
N ARG A 105 4.47 -3.40 4.99
CA ARG A 105 4.50 -2.81 6.33
C ARG A 105 3.14 -2.23 6.63
N ILE A 106 2.63 -2.56 7.81
CA ILE A 106 1.29 -2.17 8.21
C ILE A 106 1.40 -1.38 9.49
N THR A 107 0.65 -0.28 9.57
CA THR A 107 0.51 0.48 10.80
C THR A 107 -0.96 0.71 11.08
N ALA A 108 -1.32 0.61 12.37
CA ALA A 108 -2.70 0.86 12.77
C ALA A 108 -3.04 2.34 12.81
N ILE A 109 -2.03 3.20 12.89
CA ILE A 109 -2.25 4.63 13.09
C ILE A 109 -1.45 5.41 12.07
N VAL A 110 -2.14 6.27 11.34
CA VAL A 110 -1.52 7.25 10.45
C VAL A 110 -2.01 8.62 10.89
N SER A 111 -1.07 9.50 11.17
CA SER A 111 -1.39 10.88 11.60
C SER A 111 -1.06 11.84 10.47
N THR A 112 -1.82 12.93 10.41
CA THR A 112 -1.54 13.99 9.46
C THR A 112 -1.13 15.24 10.22
N LEU A 113 -0.14 15.94 9.66
CA LEU A 113 0.28 17.25 10.16
C LEU A 113 0.01 18.27 9.08
N MET A 114 -0.53 19.38 9.52
CA MET A 114 -0.82 20.45 8.56
C MET A 114 0.44 21.22 8.23
#